data_0ea7dcd80557ee9db3b8a66ca743088d
#
_entry.id   0ea7dcd80557ee9db3b8a66ca743088d
#
_cell.length_a   1.000
_cell.length_b   1.000
_cell.length_c   1.000
_cell.angle_alpha   90.00
_cell.angle_beta   90.00
_cell.angle_gamma   90.00
#
_symmetry.space_group_name_H-M   'P 1'
#
loop_
_entity.id
_entity.type
_entity.pdbx_description
1 polymer ?
#
loop_
_entity_poly.entity_id
_entity_poly.type
_entity_poly.pdbx_seq_one_letter_code
_entity_poly.pdbx_strand_id
1 'polypeptide(L)'
;LKHFKILLSVSLLLSFLLFLFFYLPQPLNQNEISGKVVSKDDQSIVVKRGYHKVKVYGEFKNISLFDDISLIGKPYNFHQIQNDYAFNYQYYLYSLNIFDTLQLEKIKSNQHQDHLYHYLEKRIKTSSKVKSLLSLFILGTKDEQMKEYYQKLTQLSIVHLFALSGMHLTILQKWLMNFLKFFFSKKGQKCISLILIGVYMFSIPYNISYLRAYL
;
A
#
# COMPACT_ATOMS: atom_id res chain seq x y z
N LEU A 1 -20.26 31.37 -21.01
CA LEU A 1 -20.14 31.49 -19.54
C LEU A 1 -21.19 30.66 -18.79
N LYS A 2 -22.47 30.64 -19.24
CA LYS A 2 -23.56 29.90 -18.57
C LYS A 2 -23.33 28.38 -18.59
N HIS A 3 -22.97 27.83 -19.73
CA HIS A 3 -22.67 26.38 -19.88
C HIS A 3 -21.44 25.96 -19.09
N PHE A 4 -20.41 26.80 -19.00
CA PHE A 4 -19.22 26.51 -18.22
C PHE A 4 -19.53 26.41 -16.71
N LYS A 5 -20.36 27.32 -16.18
CA LYS A 5 -20.79 27.27 -14.77
C LYS A 5 -21.60 26.00 -14.47
N ILE A 6 -22.49 25.60 -15.38
CA ILE A 6 -23.28 24.37 -15.22
C ILE A 6 -22.35 23.14 -15.22
N LEU A 7 -21.39 23.06 -16.16
CA LEU A 7 -20.43 21.96 -16.24
C LEU A 7 -19.56 21.87 -14.98
N LEU A 8 -19.10 23.00 -14.46
CA LEU A 8 -18.33 23.07 -13.23
C LEU A 8 -19.14 22.58 -12.02
N SER A 9 -20.42 23.03 -11.90
CA SER A 9 -21.30 22.62 -10.81
C SER A 9 -21.59 21.12 -10.85
N VAL A 10 -21.83 20.56 -12.04
CA VAL A 10 -22.05 19.11 -12.23
C VAL A 10 -20.78 18.31 -11.88
N SER A 11 -19.61 18.79 -12.30
CA SER A 11 -18.32 18.16 -11.97
C SER A 11 -18.06 18.15 -10.45
N LEU A 12 -18.32 19.29 -9.77
CA LEU A 12 -18.18 19.38 -8.31
C LEU A 12 -19.18 18.45 -7.58
N LEU A 13 -20.43 18.41 -8.03
CA LEU A 13 -21.44 17.53 -7.46
C LEU A 13 -21.04 16.05 -7.65
N LEU A 14 -20.60 15.68 -8.85
CA LEU A 14 -20.14 14.31 -9.13
C LEU A 14 -18.92 13.94 -8.28
N SER A 15 -17.95 14.84 -8.16
CA SER A 15 -16.79 14.66 -7.28
C SER A 15 -17.18 14.50 -5.81
N PHE A 16 -18.15 15.27 -5.35
CA PHE A 16 -18.67 15.17 -4.00
C PHE A 16 -19.41 13.86 -3.75
N LEU A 17 -20.25 13.41 -4.70
CA LEU A 17 -20.94 12.13 -4.62
C LEU A 17 -19.95 10.95 -4.64
N LEU A 18 -18.92 11.01 -5.48
CA LEU A 18 -17.85 10.02 -5.50
C LEU A 18 -17.08 10.02 -4.17
N PHE A 19 -16.77 11.20 -3.63
CA PHE A 19 -16.14 11.33 -2.32
C PHE A 19 -17.00 10.68 -1.23
N LEU A 20 -18.29 10.96 -1.17
CA LEU A 20 -19.21 10.32 -0.22
C LEU A 20 -19.24 8.81 -0.39
N PHE A 21 -19.32 8.32 -1.62
CA PHE A 21 -19.37 6.89 -1.90
C PHE A 21 -18.12 6.14 -1.45
N PHE A 22 -16.94 6.73 -1.66
CA PHE A 22 -15.66 6.09 -1.33
C PHE A 22 -15.22 6.27 0.12
N TYR A 23 -15.65 7.36 0.79
CA TYR A 23 -15.19 7.72 2.13
C TYR A 23 -16.24 7.55 3.22
N LEU A 24 -17.49 7.26 2.88
CA LEU A 24 -18.46 6.90 3.91
C LEU A 24 -18.09 5.56 4.54
N PRO A 25 -17.91 5.50 5.87
CA PRO A 25 -17.63 4.25 6.55
C PRO A 25 -18.82 3.30 6.38
N GLN A 26 -18.57 2.13 5.82
CA GLN A 26 -19.55 1.04 5.81
C GLN A 26 -19.20 0.11 6.95
N PRO A 27 -19.98 0.10 8.04
CA PRO A 27 -19.70 -0.74 9.19
C PRO A 27 -19.76 -2.21 8.79
N LEU A 28 -18.78 -2.98 9.24
CA LEU A 28 -18.77 -4.41 9.11
C LEU A 28 -19.81 -4.99 10.06
N ASN A 29 -20.95 -5.42 9.52
CA ASN A 29 -21.97 -6.16 10.27
C ASN A 29 -21.60 -7.64 10.49
N GLN A 30 -20.40 -8.06 10.14
CA GLN A 30 -19.99 -9.46 10.13
C GLN A 30 -18.65 -9.63 10.82
N ASN A 31 -18.60 -10.59 11.75
CA ASN A 31 -17.34 -11.02 12.38
C ASN A 31 -16.43 -11.79 11.41
N GLU A 32 -16.90 -12.09 10.22
CA GLU A 32 -16.15 -12.81 9.19
C GLU A 32 -15.76 -11.86 8.04
N ILE A 33 -14.47 -11.86 7.72
CA ILE A 33 -13.90 -11.06 6.66
C ILE A 33 -13.15 -11.96 5.71
N SER A 34 -13.39 -11.76 4.41
CA SER A 34 -12.59 -12.34 3.33
C SER A 34 -12.06 -11.23 2.43
N GLY A 35 -10.80 -11.35 2.04
CA GLY A 35 -10.17 -10.38 1.17
C GLY A 35 -8.68 -10.61 1.03
N LYS A 36 -8.02 -9.68 0.33
CA LYS A 36 -6.59 -9.75 0.01
C LYS A 36 -5.75 -9.00 1.04
N VAL A 37 -4.65 -9.62 1.48
CA VAL A 37 -3.67 -8.98 2.37
C VAL A 37 -2.88 -7.92 1.60
N VAL A 38 -3.00 -6.65 2.01
CA VAL A 38 -2.32 -5.51 1.35
C VAL A 38 -1.19 -4.92 2.18
N SER A 39 -1.15 -5.20 3.48
CA SER A 39 -0.04 -4.84 4.37
C SER A 39 0.08 -5.88 5.46
N LYS A 40 1.29 -6.15 5.91
CA LYS A 40 1.59 -7.04 7.02
C LYS A 40 2.63 -6.40 7.91
N ASP A 41 2.33 -6.33 9.20
CA ASP A 41 3.23 -6.00 10.29
C ASP A 41 3.37 -7.21 11.22
N ASP A 42 4.23 -7.16 12.24
CA ASP A 42 4.47 -8.28 13.15
C ASP A 42 3.20 -8.75 13.88
N GLN A 43 2.35 -7.80 14.29
CA GLN A 43 1.17 -8.05 15.12
C GLN A 43 -0.14 -7.68 14.43
N SER A 44 -0.11 -7.33 13.15
CA SER A 44 -1.31 -6.94 12.42
C SER A 44 -1.17 -7.15 10.92
N ILE A 45 -2.31 -7.38 10.28
CA ILE A 45 -2.44 -7.35 8.82
C ILE A 45 -3.52 -6.37 8.43
N VAL A 46 -3.41 -5.82 7.21
CA VAL A 46 -4.48 -5.05 6.60
C VAL A 46 -5.06 -5.86 5.45
N VAL A 47 -6.34 -6.16 5.55
CA VAL A 47 -7.11 -6.90 4.55
C VAL A 47 -7.94 -5.93 3.74
N LYS A 48 -7.84 -6.00 2.41
CA LYS A 48 -8.65 -5.21 1.49
C LYS A 48 -9.87 -6.03 1.05
N ARG A 49 -11.05 -5.49 1.32
CA ARG A 49 -12.35 -6.00 0.86
C ARG A 49 -13.01 -4.95 -0.05
N GLY A 50 -12.98 -5.17 -1.36
CA GLY A 50 -13.46 -4.16 -2.29
C GLY A 50 -12.69 -2.83 -2.16
N TYR A 51 -13.40 -1.75 -1.81
CA TYR A 51 -12.81 -0.42 -1.61
C TYR A 51 -12.35 -0.16 -0.18
N HIS A 52 -12.82 -0.93 0.80
CA HIS A 52 -12.51 -0.74 2.21
C HIS A 52 -11.34 -1.61 2.65
N LYS A 53 -10.64 -1.13 3.66
CA LYS A 53 -9.56 -1.85 4.33
C LYS A 53 -9.94 -2.08 5.77
N VAL A 54 -9.58 -3.26 6.27
CA VAL A 54 -9.78 -3.66 7.65
C VAL A 54 -8.44 -4.03 8.25
N LYS A 55 -8.14 -3.49 9.41
CA LYS A 55 -6.93 -3.86 10.15
C LYS A 55 -7.26 -4.95 11.16
N VAL A 56 -6.54 -6.06 11.08
CA VAL A 56 -6.73 -7.21 11.97
C VAL A 56 -5.47 -7.40 12.80
N TYR A 57 -5.66 -7.44 14.12
CA TYR A 57 -4.60 -7.65 15.10
C TYR A 57 -4.53 -9.12 15.50
N GLY A 58 -3.33 -9.67 15.56
CA GLY A 58 -3.08 -11.07 15.91
C GLY A 58 -1.73 -11.58 15.44
N GLU A 59 -1.47 -12.87 15.60
CA GLU A 59 -0.27 -13.53 15.09
C GLU A 59 -0.54 -14.16 13.72
N PHE A 60 0.28 -13.81 12.73
CA PHE A 60 0.11 -14.21 11.33
C PHE A 60 1.38 -14.89 10.78
N LYS A 61 1.71 -16.09 11.29
CA LYS A 61 2.98 -16.79 10.96
C LYS A 61 3.08 -17.24 9.49
N ASN A 62 1.97 -17.68 8.88
CA ASN A 62 1.96 -18.30 7.55
C ASN A 62 1.15 -17.52 6.52
N ILE A 63 1.06 -16.21 6.68
CA ILE A 63 0.34 -15.33 5.75
C ILE A 63 1.35 -14.42 5.08
N SER A 64 1.27 -14.33 3.76
CA SER A 64 2.11 -13.46 2.94
C SER A 64 1.31 -12.27 2.39
N LEU A 65 2.02 -11.24 1.92
CA LEU A 65 1.38 -10.15 1.19
C LEU A 65 0.70 -10.70 -0.07
N PHE A 66 -0.43 -10.14 -0.42
CA PHE A 66 -1.28 -10.52 -1.56
C PHE A 66 -1.96 -11.89 -1.47
N ASP A 67 -1.84 -12.60 -0.35
CA ASP A 67 -2.66 -13.81 -0.11
C ASP A 67 -4.14 -13.44 0.02
N ASP A 68 -5.01 -14.32 -0.48
CA ASP A 68 -6.44 -14.23 -0.21
C ASP A 68 -6.76 -15.02 1.06
N ILE A 69 -7.29 -14.30 2.05
CA ILE A 69 -7.60 -14.88 3.36
C ILE A 69 -9.07 -14.73 3.72
N SER A 70 -9.57 -15.69 4.48
CA SER A 70 -10.84 -15.59 5.20
C SER A 70 -10.59 -15.82 6.68
N LEU A 71 -11.05 -14.89 7.50
CA LEU A 71 -10.83 -14.91 8.95
C LEU A 71 -12.07 -14.49 9.72
N ILE A 72 -12.13 -14.91 10.99
CA ILE A 72 -13.11 -14.46 11.96
C ILE A 72 -12.39 -13.65 13.02
N GLY A 73 -12.96 -12.52 13.39
CA GLY A 73 -12.44 -11.65 14.44
C GLY A 73 -13.55 -10.92 15.18
N LYS A 74 -13.22 -10.45 16.38
CA LYS A 74 -14.09 -9.57 17.17
C LYS A 74 -13.73 -8.11 16.88
N PRO A 75 -14.72 -7.18 16.88
CA PRO A 75 -14.44 -5.76 16.81
C PRO A 75 -13.43 -5.35 17.89
N TYR A 76 -12.38 -4.67 17.47
CA TYR A 76 -11.34 -4.15 18.35
C TYR A 76 -11.45 -2.63 18.45
N ASN A 77 -11.93 -2.16 19.58
CA ASN A 77 -12.08 -0.74 19.86
C ASN A 77 -10.82 -0.23 20.58
N PHE A 78 -10.16 0.77 20.03
CA PHE A 78 -9.10 1.46 20.74
C PHE A 78 -9.70 2.30 21.87
N HIS A 79 -9.13 2.18 23.07
CA HIS A 79 -9.42 3.14 24.12
C HIS A 79 -8.91 4.52 23.65
N GLN A 80 -9.81 5.47 23.46
CA GLN A 80 -9.44 6.84 23.16
C GLN A 80 -8.63 7.39 24.33
N ILE A 81 -7.40 7.79 24.05
CA ILE A 81 -6.61 8.56 25.00
C ILE A 81 -7.31 9.91 25.13
N GLN A 82 -7.85 10.23 26.29
CA GLN A 82 -8.60 11.47 26.61
C GLN A 82 -7.67 12.69 26.72
N ASN A 83 -6.68 12.81 25.85
CA ASN A 83 -5.78 13.95 25.85
C ASN A 83 -5.87 14.64 24.48
N ASP A 84 -6.33 15.88 24.46
CA ASP A 84 -6.57 16.67 23.24
C ASP A 84 -5.31 16.87 22.39
N TYR A 85 -4.12 16.73 22.97
CA TYR A 85 -2.83 16.84 22.28
C TYR A 85 -2.20 15.47 21.91
N ALA A 86 -2.86 14.36 22.24
CA ALA A 86 -2.36 13.04 21.91
C ALA A 86 -2.63 12.69 20.43
N PHE A 87 -1.70 11.94 19.83
CA PHE A 87 -1.88 11.42 18.48
C PHE A 87 -3.13 10.55 18.40
N ASN A 88 -4.13 10.99 17.62
CA ASN A 88 -5.36 10.24 17.43
C ASN A 88 -5.16 9.15 16.38
N TYR A 89 -4.92 7.93 16.85
CA TYR A 89 -4.67 6.78 16.00
C TYR A 89 -5.88 6.40 15.12
N GLN A 90 -7.10 6.66 15.58
CA GLN A 90 -8.31 6.37 14.81
C GLN A 90 -8.41 7.28 13.58
N TYR A 91 -8.16 8.58 13.72
CA TYR A 91 -8.09 9.48 12.56
C TYR A 91 -6.96 9.11 11.59
N TYR A 92 -5.84 8.63 12.11
CA TYR A 92 -4.76 8.12 11.27
C TYR A 92 -5.21 6.89 10.46
N LEU A 93 -5.92 5.94 11.05
CA LEU A 93 -6.48 4.79 10.33
C LEU A 93 -7.50 5.22 9.27
N TYR A 94 -8.37 6.18 9.58
CA TYR A 94 -9.32 6.73 8.61
C TYR A 94 -8.62 7.38 7.42
N SER A 95 -7.50 8.07 7.64
CA SER A 95 -6.69 8.63 6.55
C SER A 95 -6.09 7.57 5.61
N LEU A 96 -5.95 6.33 6.10
CA LEU A 96 -5.51 5.16 5.33
C LEU A 96 -6.67 4.37 4.70
N ASN A 97 -7.91 4.87 4.84
CA ASN A 97 -9.14 4.20 4.42
C ASN A 97 -9.38 2.88 5.18
N ILE A 98 -9.01 2.86 6.47
CA ILE A 98 -9.24 1.75 7.40
C ILE A 98 -10.28 2.23 8.41
N PHE A 99 -11.50 1.74 8.29
CA PHE A 99 -12.63 2.14 9.15
C PHE A 99 -12.90 1.12 10.24
N ASP A 100 -12.53 -0.14 10.03
CA ASP A 100 -12.78 -1.22 10.94
C ASP A 100 -11.49 -1.85 11.43
N THR A 101 -11.47 -2.20 12.71
CA THR A 101 -10.39 -2.92 13.36
C THR A 101 -10.92 -4.14 14.06
N LEU A 102 -10.24 -5.27 13.91
CA LEU A 102 -10.62 -6.55 14.49
C LEU A 102 -9.47 -7.17 15.28
N GLN A 103 -9.83 -7.92 16.31
CA GLN A 103 -8.94 -8.86 16.95
C GLN A 103 -9.16 -10.25 16.36
N LEU A 104 -8.10 -10.87 15.86
CA LEU A 104 -8.17 -12.20 15.26
C LEU A 104 -8.64 -13.25 16.27
N GLU A 105 -9.65 -14.04 15.90
CA GLU A 105 -10.06 -15.23 16.63
C GLU A 105 -9.61 -16.49 15.90
N LYS A 106 -9.87 -16.58 14.60
CA LYS A 106 -9.57 -17.77 13.80
C LYS A 106 -9.35 -17.43 12.33
N ILE A 107 -8.37 -18.08 11.72
CA ILE A 107 -8.17 -18.09 10.27
C ILE A 107 -8.95 -19.28 9.70
N LYS A 108 -9.91 -19.01 8.79
CA LYS A 108 -10.69 -20.05 8.11
C LYS A 108 -9.95 -20.63 6.91
N SER A 109 -9.41 -19.77 6.08
CA SER A 109 -8.69 -20.16 4.88
C SER A 109 -7.57 -19.17 4.57
N ASN A 110 -6.49 -19.67 4.01
CA ASN A 110 -5.41 -18.89 3.43
C ASN A 110 -5.08 -19.51 2.09
N GLN A 111 -5.26 -18.74 1.00
CA GLN A 111 -4.91 -19.15 -0.35
C GLN A 111 -3.73 -18.30 -0.81
N HIS A 112 -2.59 -18.94 -0.92
CA HIS A 112 -1.41 -18.30 -1.47
C HIS A 112 -1.61 -18.05 -2.97
N GLN A 113 -1.48 -16.80 -3.40
CA GLN A 113 -1.57 -16.43 -4.81
C GLN A 113 -0.18 -16.23 -5.40
N ASP A 114 0.03 -16.77 -6.61
CA ASP A 114 1.22 -16.48 -7.40
C ASP A 114 1.18 -15.02 -7.87
N HIS A 115 1.82 -14.16 -7.11
CA HIS A 115 1.93 -12.74 -7.42
C HIS A 115 3.36 -12.38 -7.84
N LEU A 116 3.50 -11.44 -8.78
CA LEU A 116 4.82 -10.98 -9.24
C LEU A 116 5.72 -10.52 -8.08
N TYR A 117 5.14 -9.99 -7.01
CA TYR A 117 5.82 -9.67 -5.76
C TYR A 117 6.63 -10.85 -5.21
N HIS A 118 6.03 -12.03 -5.07
CA HIS A 118 6.70 -13.23 -4.54
C HIS A 118 7.81 -13.72 -5.45
N TYR A 119 7.62 -13.59 -6.77
CA TYR A 119 8.67 -13.89 -7.72
C TYR A 119 9.88 -12.96 -7.56
N LEU A 120 9.64 -11.66 -7.45
CA LEU A 120 10.69 -10.67 -7.21
C LEU A 120 11.38 -10.89 -5.86
N GLU A 121 10.62 -11.15 -4.81
CA GLU A 121 11.15 -11.45 -3.47
C GLU A 121 12.07 -12.66 -3.47
N LYS A 122 11.67 -13.75 -4.15
CA LYS A 122 12.49 -14.97 -4.30
C LYS A 122 13.78 -14.72 -5.09
N ARG A 123 13.78 -13.75 -6.01
CA ARG A 123 14.96 -13.40 -6.82
C ARG A 123 15.99 -12.57 -6.07
N ILE A 124 15.61 -11.89 -5.00
CA ILE A 124 16.55 -11.16 -4.14
C ILE A 124 17.31 -12.16 -3.27
N LYS A 125 18.26 -12.89 -3.90
CA LYS A 125 19.14 -13.87 -3.23
C LYS A 125 20.45 -13.22 -2.88
N THR A 126 20.59 -12.69 -1.64
CA THR A 126 21.82 -12.05 -1.17
C THR A 126 22.00 -12.32 0.34
N SER A 127 23.11 -11.86 0.92
CA SER A 127 23.30 -11.88 2.38
C SER A 127 22.16 -11.12 3.09
N SER A 128 21.81 -11.52 4.32
CA SER A 128 20.59 -11.02 5.01
C SER A 128 20.48 -9.49 5.03
N LYS A 129 21.56 -8.76 5.35
CA LYS A 129 21.57 -7.30 5.41
C LYS A 129 21.33 -6.63 4.06
N VAL A 130 21.95 -7.13 2.99
CA VAL A 130 21.79 -6.60 1.64
C VAL A 130 20.41 -6.96 1.10
N LYS A 131 19.87 -8.14 1.45
CA LYS A 131 18.51 -8.55 1.10
C LYS A 131 17.49 -7.57 1.66
N SER A 132 17.59 -7.22 2.94
CA SER A 132 16.69 -6.28 3.61
C SER A 132 16.71 -4.89 2.97
N LEU A 133 17.90 -4.38 2.62
CA LEU A 133 18.05 -3.14 1.88
C LEU A 133 17.41 -3.20 0.49
N LEU A 134 17.68 -4.25 -0.28
CA LEU A 134 17.10 -4.42 -1.61
C LEU A 134 15.57 -4.58 -1.55
N SER A 135 15.04 -5.31 -0.57
CA SER A 135 13.60 -5.43 -0.36
C SER A 135 12.96 -4.07 -0.03
N LEU A 136 13.62 -3.24 0.77
CA LEU A 136 13.16 -1.88 1.03
C LEU A 136 13.15 -1.03 -0.24
N PHE A 137 14.23 -1.07 -1.06
CA PHE A 137 14.35 -0.25 -2.26
C PHE A 137 13.53 -0.75 -3.45
N ILE A 138 13.37 -2.06 -3.61
CA ILE A 138 12.66 -2.64 -4.77
C ILE A 138 11.21 -2.92 -4.43
N LEU A 139 10.94 -3.52 -3.27
CA LEU A 139 9.59 -3.98 -2.90
C LEU A 139 8.87 -3.00 -1.96
N GLY A 140 9.58 -2.05 -1.35
CA GLY A 140 9.02 -1.14 -0.36
C GLY A 140 8.66 -1.78 0.97
N THR A 141 9.12 -3.01 1.21
CA THR A 141 8.83 -3.76 2.43
C THR A 141 9.96 -3.59 3.45
N LYS A 142 9.58 -3.50 4.73
CA LYS A 142 10.49 -3.40 5.86
C LYS A 142 10.45 -4.72 6.61
N ASP A 143 11.60 -5.36 6.76
CA ASP A 143 11.74 -6.49 7.67
C ASP A 143 12.23 -6.03 9.05
N GLU A 144 12.24 -6.95 10.02
CA GLU A 144 12.63 -6.65 11.40
C GLU A 144 14.06 -6.11 11.51
N GLN A 145 14.97 -6.63 10.71
CA GLN A 145 16.38 -6.18 10.72
C GLN A 145 16.51 -4.73 10.25
N MET A 146 15.62 -4.28 9.36
CA MET A 146 15.60 -2.89 8.88
C MET A 146 14.94 -1.91 9.84
N LYS A 147 14.14 -2.37 10.82
CA LYS A 147 13.47 -1.46 11.76
C LYS A 147 14.46 -0.59 12.53
N GLU A 148 15.51 -1.18 13.07
CA GLU A 148 16.54 -0.44 13.81
C GLU A 148 17.26 0.58 12.92
N TYR A 149 17.68 0.16 11.71
CA TYR A 149 18.30 1.08 10.75
C TYR A 149 17.36 2.20 10.34
N TYR A 150 16.09 1.86 10.10
CA TYR A 150 15.08 2.85 9.72
C TYR A 150 14.82 3.88 10.83
N GLN A 151 14.83 3.47 12.10
CA GLN A 151 14.74 4.39 13.23
C GLN A 151 15.93 5.35 13.27
N LYS A 152 17.17 4.84 13.07
CA LYS A 152 18.38 5.68 12.99
C LYS A 152 18.31 6.67 11.81
N LEU A 153 17.84 6.24 10.64
CA LEU A 153 17.64 7.11 9.48
C LEU A 153 16.58 8.19 9.73
N THR A 154 15.54 7.85 10.51
CA THR A 154 14.50 8.82 10.93
C THR A 154 15.07 9.86 11.87
N GLN A 155 15.88 9.46 12.85
CA GLN A 155 16.56 10.38 13.77
C GLN A 155 17.50 11.35 13.03
N LEU A 156 18.15 10.86 11.97
CA LEU A 156 19.01 11.68 11.10
C LEU A 156 18.23 12.51 10.08
N SER A 157 16.89 12.43 10.08
CA SER A 157 15.99 13.11 9.11
C SER A 157 16.24 12.79 7.63
N ILE A 158 16.96 11.69 7.33
CA ILE A 158 17.29 11.24 5.97
C ILE A 158 16.44 10.05 5.51
N VAL A 159 15.49 9.63 6.31
CA VAL A 159 14.59 8.48 5.99
C VAL A 159 13.82 8.66 4.68
N HIS A 160 13.52 9.90 4.28
CA HIS A 160 12.84 10.20 3.04
C HIS A 160 13.64 9.84 1.78
N LEU A 161 14.98 9.76 1.87
CA LEU A 161 15.83 9.29 0.77
C LEU A 161 15.73 7.77 0.57
N PHE A 162 15.42 7.03 1.64
CA PHE A 162 15.29 5.57 1.64
C PHE A 162 13.83 5.11 1.47
N ALA A 163 12.88 5.98 1.74
CA ALA A 163 11.49 5.68 1.39
C ALA A 163 11.35 5.62 -0.13
N LEU A 164 10.62 4.63 -0.63
CA LEU A 164 10.28 4.55 -2.05
C LEU A 164 9.61 5.85 -2.49
N SER A 165 10.31 6.65 -3.29
CA SER A 165 9.90 8.00 -3.71
C SER A 165 9.74 8.09 -5.22
N GLY A 166 9.10 9.17 -5.68
CA GLY A 166 9.00 9.47 -7.11
C GLY A 166 10.37 9.56 -7.80
N MET A 167 11.42 9.93 -7.08
CA MET A 167 12.79 9.96 -7.60
C MET A 167 13.23 8.56 -8.07
N HIS A 168 12.93 7.50 -7.33
CA HIS A 168 13.26 6.12 -7.71
C HIS A 168 12.55 5.72 -9.01
N LEU A 169 11.27 6.09 -9.16
CA LEU A 169 10.54 5.85 -10.41
C LEU A 169 11.13 6.62 -11.59
N THR A 170 11.53 7.87 -11.37
CA THR A 170 12.16 8.70 -12.43
C THR A 170 13.49 8.11 -12.88
N ILE A 171 14.30 7.61 -11.94
CA ILE A 171 15.58 6.95 -12.26
C ILE A 171 15.31 5.66 -13.04
N LEU A 172 14.36 4.84 -12.55
CA LEU A 172 13.95 3.59 -13.22
C LEU A 172 13.43 3.87 -14.64
N GLN A 173 12.60 4.89 -14.81
CA GLN A 173 12.08 5.30 -16.13
C GLN A 173 13.21 5.70 -17.10
N LYS A 174 14.13 6.54 -16.65
CA LYS A 174 15.29 6.95 -17.48
C LYS A 174 16.14 5.74 -17.88
N TRP A 175 16.34 4.82 -16.97
CA TRP A 175 17.10 3.59 -17.21
C TRP A 175 16.39 2.69 -18.23
N LEU A 176 15.09 2.47 -18.07
CA LEU A 176 14.26 1.72 -19.01
C LEU A 176 14.26 2.38 -20.39
N MET A 177 14.07 3.69 -20.46
CA MET A 177 14.10 4.42 -21.74
C MET A 177 15.46 4.30 -22.43
N ASN A 178 16.56 4.36 -21.68
CA ASN A 178 17.90 4.19 -22.23
C ASN A 178 18.14 2.78 -22.77
N PHE A 179 17.58 1.76 -22.10
CA PHE A 179 17.61 0.37 -22.58
C PHE A 179 16.75 0.19 -23.85
N LEU A 180 15.53 0.74 -23.84
CA LEU A 180 14.56 0.60 -24.92
C LEU A 180 14.97 1.37 -26.20
N LYS A 181 15.91 2.33 -26.11
CA LYS A 181 16.35 3.11 -27.29
C LYS A 181 16.97 2.26 -28.40
N PHE A 182 17.48 1.08 -28.07
CA PHE A 182 18.06 0.16 -29.04
C PHE A 182 16.99 -0.57 -29.87
N PHE A 183 15.73 -0.61 -29.41
CA PHE A 183 14.67 -1.41 -30.00
C PHE A 183 13.48 -0.57 -30.52
N PHE A 184 13.27 0.62 -29.95
CA PHE A 184 12.05 1.39 -30.17
C PHE A 184 12.30 2.87 -30.44
N SER A 185 11.38 3.48 -31.21
CA SER A 185 11.36 4.94 -31.42
C SER A 185 11.10 5.69 -30.11
N LYS A 186 11.42 6.99 -30.03
CA LYS A 186 11.25 7.83 -28.82
C LYS A 186 9.83 7.78 -28.25
N LYS A 187 8.78 7.73 -29.09
CA LYS A 187 7.39 7.58 -28.63
C LYS A 187 7.13 6.19 -28.04
N GLY A 188 7.62 5.14 -28.70
CA GLY A 188 7.51 3.76 -28.24
C GLY A 188 8.23 3.53 -26.89
N GLN A 189 9.45 4.10 -26.74
CA GLN A 189 10.19 4.04 -25.46
C GLN A 189 9.39 4.61 -24.30
N LYS A 190 8.77 5.79 -24.47
CA LYS A 190 7.93 6.40 -23.43
C LYS A 190 6.72 5.53 -23.09
N CYS A 191 5.99 5.07 -24.10
CA CYS A 191 4.79 4.26 -23.90
C CYS A 191 5.12 2.95 -23.17
N ILE A 192 6.11 2.20 -23.66
CA ILE A 192 6.51 0.91 -23.08
C ILE A 192 7.08 1.12 -21.68
N SER A 193 7.90 2.13 -21.43
CA SER A 193 8.45 2.41 -20.10
C SER A 193 7.35 2.73 -19.09
N LEU A 194 6.33 3.50 -19.48
CA LEU A 194 5.18 3.79 -18.61
C LEU A 194 4.38 2.53 -18.29
N ILE A 195 4.12 1.67 -19.29
CA ILE A 195 3.41 0.40 -19.07
C ILE A 195 4.20 -0.48 -18.08
N LEU A 196 5.52 -0.64 -18.29
CA LEU A 196 6.36 -1.46 -17.42
C LEU A 196 6.41 -0.94 -15.98
N ILE A 197 6.51 0.39 -15.81
CA ILE A 197 6.47 1.03 -14.50
C ILE A 197 5.09 0.83 -13.86
N GLY A 198 4.01 0.95 -14.63
CA GLY A 198 2.65 0.67 -14.15
C GLY A 198 2.51 -0.76 -13.63
N VAL A 199 2.94 -1.76 -14.40
CA VAL A 199 2.95 -3.18 -13.97
C VAL A 199 3.76 -3.36 -12.69
N TYR A 200 4.94 -2.76 -12.62
CA TYR A 200 5.77 -2.80 -11.41
C TYR A 200 5.06 -2.20 -10.21
N MET A 201 4.45 -1.01 -10.35
CA MET A 201 3.73 -0.34 -9.26
C MET A 201 2.55 -1.15 -8.73
N PHE A 202 1.78 -1.80 -9.62
CA PHE A 202 0.68 -2.68 -9.20
C PHE A 202 1.15 -4.00 -8.56
N SER A 203 2.43 -4.33 -8.74
CA SER A 203 3.03 -5.56 -8.19
C SER A 203 3.61 -5.40 -6.80
N ILE A 204 3.80 -4.18 -6.32
CA ILE A 204 4.35 -3.89 -4.99
C ILE A 204 3.25 -3.36 -4.04
N PRO A 205 3.46 -3.42 -2.72
CA PRO A 205 2.53 -2.83 -1.75
C PRO A 205 2.24 -1.35 -2.08
N TYR A 206 0.96 -0.98 -1.95
CA TYR A 206 0.47 0.34 -2.32
C TYR A 206 1.22 1.47 -1.60
N ASN A 207 1.78 2.40 -2.37
CA ASN A 207 2.47 3.57 -1.87
C ASN A 207 1.97 4.84 -2.58
N ILE A 208 1.41 5.77 -1.80
CA ILE A 208 0.84 7.03 -2.32
C ILE A 208 1.89 7.88 -3.04
N SER A 209 3.15 7.85 -2.59
CA SER A 209 4.25 8.62 -3.22
C SER A 209 4.52 8.14 -4.65
N TYR A 210 4.40 6.84 -4.90
CA TYR A 210 4.55 6.27 -6.24
C TYR A 210 3.40 6.66 -7.14
N LEU A 211 2.17 6.58 -6.64
CA LEU A 211 1.00 6.95 -7.42
C LEU A 211 1.07 8.42 -7.87
N ARG A 212 1.47 9.33 -6.97
CA ARG A 212 1.66 10.75 -7.31
C ARG A 212 2.76 10.98 -8.36
N ALA A 213 3.80 10.16 -8.37
CA ALA A 213 4.89 10.32 -9.32
C ALA A 213 4.57 9.71 -10.69
N TYR A 214 3.63 8.77 -10.75
CA TYR A 214 3.22 8.09 -11.97
C TYR A 214 2.15 8.86 -12.74
N LEU A 215 1.24 9.56 -12.04
CA LEU A 215 0.17 10.39 -12.62
C LEU A 215 0.70 11.73 -13.13
#